data_2032b4255b90d79b76e73a03dcda7b12
#
_entry.id   2032b4255b90d79b76e73a03dcda7b12
#
_cell.length_a   1.000
_cell.length_b   1.000
_cell.length_c   1.000
_cell.angle_alpha   90.00
_cell.angle_beta   90.00
_cell.angle_gamma   90.00
#
_symmetry.space_group_name_H-M   'P 1'
#
loop_
_entity.id
_entity.type
_entity.pdbx_description
1 polymer ?
#
loop_
_entity_poly.entity_id
_entity_poly.type
_entity_poly.pdbx_seq_one_letter_code
_entity_poly.pdbx_strand_id
1 'polypeptide(L)'
;MNVKKLISFALIALSAIFIFAQQKQGFAPTPINKNQGEISVVDSTRLRVWYAMNADSIADMNTYIDFQRLDVGDSISKYYSWFVFNNDSLLRDWHKKHPKAQSAPNWLGTGGKKKSTWIQYEYSDLYMQYGILTEYACMPHGLGKYNSQYSEPLPQQSWIITFDTQELLGYTCQKATCHFRGRNYVAWFAPDIPVRQGPWKLGGLPGLILKTHDADTLYTFEAVKIETGKHPITRYEYKDYKKESREKVQRMQREFS
;
A
#
# COMPACT_ATOMS: atom_id res chain seq x y z
N MET A 1 50.94 -8.96 -0.51
CA MET A 1 49.52 -8.90 -0.84
C MET A 1 49.38 -8.14 -2.14
N ASN A 2 48.87 -8.77 -3.19
CA ASN A 2 49.07 -8.34 -4.58
C ASN A 2 48.09 -7.19 -4.93
N VAL A 3 48.62 -6.02 -5.32
CA VAL A 3 47.87 -4.79 -5.65
C VAL A 3 46.75 -5.06 -6.68
N LYS A 4 46.95 -6.02 -7.59
CA LYS A 4 45.93 -6.44 -8.55
C LYS A 4 44.71 -7.10 -7.92
N LYS A 5 44.81 -7.75 -6.74
CA LYS A 5 43.68 -8.30 -5.99
C LYS A 5 42.88 -7.21 -5.27
N LEU A 6 43.53 -6.15 -4.77
CA LEU A 6 42.86 -5.02 -4.15
C LEU A 6 42.03 -4.22 -5.18
N ILE A 7 42.54 -4.02 -6.38
CA ILE A 7 41.83 -3.30 -7.46
C ILE A 7 40.60 -4.11 -7.92
N SER A 8 40.71 -5.45 -8.00
CA SER A 8 39.59 -6.31 -8.36
C SER A 8 38.47 -6.30 -7.34
N PHE A 9 38.78 -6.26 -6.02
CA PHE A 9 37.81 -6.16 -4.94
C PHE A 9 37.14 -4.78 -4.90
N ALA A 10 37.89 -3.72 -5.17
CA ALA A 10 37.35 -2.35 -5.22
C ALA A 10 36.38 -2.17 -6.40
N LEU A 11 36.68 -2.78 -7.57
CA LEU A 11 35.82 -2.74 -8.75
C LEU A 11 34.52 -3.53 -8.54
N ILE A 12 34.56 -4.69 -7.85
CA ILE A 12 33.38 -5.48 -7.52
C ILE A 12 32.52 -4.76 -6.47
N ALA A 13 33.13 -4.11 -5.47
CA ALA A 13 32.42 -3.32 -4.48
C ALA A 13 31.75 -2.07 -5.09
N LEU A 14 32.43 -1.38 -6.04
CA LEU A 14 31.84 -0.27 -6.77
C LEU A 14 30.68 -0.72 -7.69
N SER A 15 30.79 -1.86 -8.34
CA SER A 15 29.69 -2.40 -9.17
C SER A 15 28.49 -2.82 -8.32
N ALA A 16 28.71 -3.39 -7.14
CA ALA A 16 27.64 -3.73 -6.21
C ALA A 16 26.93 -2.45 -5.67
N ILE A 17 27.69 -1.39 -5.35
CA ILE A 17 27.11 -0.11 -4.93
C ILE A 17 26.33 0.53 -6.10
N PHE A 18 26.80 0.40 -7.35
CA PHE A 18 26.07 0.89 -8.53
C PHE A 18 24.78 0.12 -8.78
N ILE A 19 24.76 -1.20 -8.56
CA ILE A 19 23.57 -2.03 -8.71
C ILE A 19 22.53 -1.66 -7.63
N PHE A 20 22.93 -1.43 -6.38
CA PHE A 20 22.02 -0.96 -5.32
C PHE A 20 21.54 0.49 -5.54
N ALA A 21 22.35 1.36 -6.14
CA ALA A 21 21.93 2.72 -6.50
C ALA A 21 20.97 2.75 -7.71
N GLN A 22 21.07 1.81 -8.66
CA GLN A 22 20.15 1.70 -9.79
C GLN A 22 18.76 1.15 -9.39
N GLN A 23 18.65 0.39 -8.29
CA GLN A 23 17.34 -0.07 -7.79
C GLN A 23 16.47 1.05 -7.17
N LYS A 24 17.02 2.25 -6.93
CA LYS A 24 16.26 3.43 -6.45
C LYS A 24 15.78 4.37 -7.56
N GLN A 25 16.04 4.10 -8.83
CA GLN A 25 15.39 4.84 -9.93
C GLN A 25 13.99 4.26 -10.16
N GLY A 26 13.02 4.83 -9.43
CA GLY A 26 11.62 4.51 -9.65
C GLY A 26 11.24 4.78 -11.10
N PHE A 27 10.79 3.76 -11.81
CA PHE A 27 10.18 3.91 -13.12
C PHE A 27 8.91 4.74 -13.00
N ALA A 28 8.63 5.60 -13.98
CA ALA A 28 7.36 6.29 -14.04
C ALA A 28 6.23 5.25 -14.01
N PRO A 29 5.17 5.47 -13.22
CA PRO A 29 4.09 4.50 -13.11
C PRO A 29 3.50 4.25 -14.47
N THR A 30 3.49 3.01 -14.84
CA THR A 30 2.73 2.57 -15.99
C THR A 30 1.25 2.77 -15.67
N PRO A 31 0.45 3.34 -16.59
CA PRO A 31 -0.95 3.55 -16.35
C PRO A 31 -1.59 2.25 -15.89
N ILE A 32 -2.27 2.33 -14.78
CA ILE A 32 -3.08 1.24 -14.29
C ILE A 32 -4.05 0.85 -15.39
N ASN A 33 -4.17 -0.41 -15.49
CA ASN A 33 -5.00 -1.12 -16.43
C ASN A 33 -6.33 -0.39 -16.69
N LYS A 34 -6.56 0.00 -17.91
CA LYS A 34 -7.82 0.60 -18.38
C LYS A 34 -9.06 -0.25 -18.08
N ASN A 35 -8.86 -1.46 -17.60
CA ASN A 35 -9.87 -2.50 -17.36
C ASN A 35 -10.49 -2.46 -15.97
N GLN A 36 -10.19 -1.47 -15.12
CA GLN A 36 -10.85 -1.36 -13.81
C GLN A 36 -12.32 -0.94 -13.93
N GLY A 37 -12.74 -0.45 -15.10
CA GLY A 37 -14.10 0.00 -15.34
C GLY A 37 -14.39 1.38 -14.74
N GLU A 38 -15.67 1.70 -14.63
CA GLU A 38 -16.11 2.96 -14.03
C GLU A 38 -15.86 2.98 -12.52
N ILE A 39 -15.74 4.19 -11.98
CA ILE A 39 -15.57 4.42 -10.55
C ILE A 39 -16.86 5.00 -9.98
N SER A 40 -17.35 4.43 -8.90
CA SER A 40 -18.54 4.89 -8.17
C SER A 40 -18.22 5.24 -6.72
N VAL A 41 -19.00 6.14 -6.14
CA VAL A 41 -18.98 6.40 -4.70
C VAL A 41 -19.84 5.34 -4.01
N VAL A 42 -19.27 4.62 -3.05
CA VAL A 42 -19.96 3.53 -2.33
C VAL A 42 -20.24 3.85 -0.86
N ASP A 43 -19.53 4.84 -0.28
CA ASP A 43 -19.73 5.34 1.09
C ASP A 43 -19.00 6.69 1.25
N SER A 44 -19.03 7.25 2.46
CA SER A 44 -18.23 8.41 2.84
C SER A 44 -17.46 8.14 4.15
N THR A 45 -16.26 8.68 4.26
CA THR A 45 -15.41 8.46 5.43
C THR A 45 -15.98 9.14 6.67
N ARG A 46 -15.71 8.54 7.83
CA ARG A 46 -15.68 9.17 9.14
C ARG A 46 -14.25 9.38 9.62
N LEU A 47 -13.33 8.54 9.13
CA LEU A 47 -11.90 8.59 9.44
C LEU A 47 -11.10 8.19 8.20
N ARG A 48 -9.98 8.86 7.99
CA ARG A 48 -8.98 8.55 6.95
C ARG A 48 -7.60 8.53 7.57
N VAL A 49 -6.85 7.49 7.31
CA VAL A 49 -5.50 7.32 7.84
C VAL A 49 -4.52 7.12 6.68
N TRP A 50 -3.39 7.78 6.77
CA TRP A 50 -2.32 7.73 5.78
C TRP A 50 -1.12 7.01 6.38
N TYR A 51 -0.63 5.98 5.70
CA TYR A 51 0.50 5.16 6.15
C TYR A 51 1.66 5.26 5.17
N ALA A 52 2.84 5.56 5.70
CA ALA A 52 4.10 5.32 5.01
C ALA A 52 4.42 3.83 5.09
N MET A 53 4.66 3.19 3.96
CA MET A 53 5.10 1.80 3.89
C MET A 53 6.58 1.74 3.55
N ASN A 54 7.36 0.98 4.33
CA ASN A 54 8.78 0.74 4.13
C ASN A 54 9.55 2.05 3.82
N ALA A 55 9.36 3.06 4.67
CA ALA A 55 9.99 4.36 4.56
C ALA A 55 11.37 4.36 5.24
N ASP A 56 12.41 4.89 4.57
CA ASP A 56 13.71 5.15 5.21
C ASP A 56 13.60 6.34 6.19
N SER A 57 12.73 7.31 5.89
CA SER A 57 12.44 8.46 6.73
C SER A 57 10.95 8.82 6.65
N ILE A 58 10.28 8.82 7.79
CA ILE A 58 8.85 9.23 7.88
C ILE A 58 8.64 10.70 7.51
N ALA A 59 9.63 11.55 7.68
CA ALA A 59 9.56 12.98 7.33
C ALA A 59 9.69 13.23 5.83
N ASP A 60 10.20 12.28 5.05
CA ASP A 60 10.43 12.43 3.61
C ASP A 60 9.65 11.38 2.81
N MET A 61 8.53 11.81 2.21
CA MET A 61 7.68 10.97 1.36
C MET A 61 8.42 10.36 0.15
N ASN A 62 9.55 10.93 -0.29
CA ASN A 62 10.32 10.36 -1.39
C ASN A 62 11.06 9.08 -1.00
N THR A 63 11.16 8.79 0.30
CA THR A 63 11.76 7.56 0.83
C THR A 63 10.74 6.42 1.02
N TYR A 64 9.44 6.69 0.85
CA TYR A 64 8.42 5.67 0.98
C TYR A 64 8.43 4.73 -0.22
N ILE A 65 8.39 3.43 0.04
CA ILE A 65 8.16 2.45 -1.01
C ILE A 65 6.72 2.59 -1.54
N ASP A 66 5.75 2.79 -0.63
CA ASP A 66 4.38 3.12 -0.99
C ASP A 66 3.77 4.07 0.05
N PHE A 67 2.83 4.85 -0.38
CA PHE A 67 2.00 5.68 0.47
C PHE A 67 0.58 5.14 0.43
N GLN A 68 0.14 4.54 1.54
CA GLN A 68 -1.11 3.81 1.59
C GLN A 68 -2.17 4.55 2.40
N ARG A 69 -3.43 4.27 2.11
CA ARG A 69 -4.55 4.94 2.74
C ARG A 69 -5.61 3.96 3.21
N LEU A 70 -6.05 4.13 4.44
CA LEU A 70 -7.23 3.50 5.03
C LEU A 70 -8.35 4.53 5.10
N ASP A 71 -9.42 4.31 4.37
CA ASP A 71 -10.68 5.06 4.44
C ASP A 71 -11.68 4.22 5.24
N VAL A 72 -12.14 4.73 6.38
CA VAL A 72 -13.13 4.07 7.24
C VAL A 72 -14.46 4.81 7.10
N GLY A 73 -15.45 4.16 6.51
CA GLY A 73 -16.82 4.64 6.37
C GLY A 73 -17.76 4.12 7.45
N ASP A 74 -19.04 4.34 7.23
CA ASP A 74 -20.07 3.85 8.12
C ASP A 74 -20.41 2.37 7.84
N SER A 75 -20.36 1.95 6.59
CA SER A 75 -20.66 0.56 6.16
C SER A 75 -19.50 -0.18 5.52
N ILE A 76 -18.56 0.54 4.95
CA ILE A 76 -17.43 -0.04 4.22
C ILE A 76 -16.13 0.67 4.58
N SER A 77 -15.04 -0.09 4.67
CA SER A 77 -13.69 0.47 4.74
C SER A 77 -12.89 0.04 3.51
N LYS A 78 -12.00 0.91 3.07
CA LYS A 78 -11.11 0.66 1.93
C LYS A 78 -9.67 0.91 2.34
N TYR A 79 -8.77 -0.05 2.03
CA TYR A 79 -7.33 0.11 2.16
C TYR A 79 -6.66 -0.08 0.79
N TYR A 80 -5.77 0.84 0.41
CA TYR A 80 -5.22 0.88 -0.94
C TYR A 80 -3.97 1.76 -1.05
N SER A 81 -3.21 1.59 -2.14
CA SER A 81 -2.11 2.48 -2.50
C SER A 81 -2.64 3.84 -2.95
N TRP A 82 -2.25 4.90 -2.23
CA TRP A 82 -2.56 6.26 -2.65
C TRP A 82 -1.73 6.68 -3.86
N PHE A 83 -0.48 6.26 -3.95
CA PHE A 83 0.34 6.59 -5.12
C PHE A 83 -0.30 6.10 -6.40
N VAL A 84 -0.75 4.86 -6.40
CA VAL A 84 -1.47 4.25 -7.54
C VAL A 84 -2.77 4.98 -7.82
N PHE A 85 -3.62 5.16 -6.81
CA PHE A 85 -4.91 5.83 -6.96
C PHE A 85 -4.79 7.27 -7.48
N ASN A 86 -3.80 8.03 -6.98
CA ASN A 86 -3.55 9.41 -7.41
C ASN A 86 -3.13 9.47 -8.89
N ASN A 87 -2.21 8.59 -9.30
CA ASN A 87 -1.80 8.50 -10.69
C ASN A 87 -2.96 8.18 -11.62
N ASP A 88 -3.78 7.24 -11.23
CA ASP A 88 -4.95 6.83 -11.98
C ASP A 88 -5.98 7.97 -12.11
N SER A 89 -6.17 8.74 -11.04
CA SER A 89 -6.99 9.95 -11.07
C SER A 89 -6.45 10.98 -12.04
N LEU A 90 -5.15 11.25 -12.00
CA LEU A 90 -4.49 12.20 -12.91
C LEU A 90 -4.61 11.77 -14.36
N LEU A 91 -4.44 10.48 -14.64
CA LEU A 91 -4.59 9.91 -15.98
C LEU A 91 -6.02 10.04 -16.50
N ARG A 92 -7.02 9.70 -15.68
CA ARG A 92 -8.43 9.85 -16.05
C ARG A 92 -8.77 11.31 -16.37
N ASP A 93 -8.35 12.23 -15.52
CA ASP A 93 -8.59 13.65 -15.71
C ASP A 93 -7.89 14.19 -16.95
N TRP A 94 -6.69 13.70 -17.23
CA TRP A 94 -5.95 14.06 -18.43
C TRP A 94 -6.66 13.55 -19.70
N HIS A 95 -7.06 12.28 -19.74
CA HIS A 95 -7.78 11.71 -20.89
C HIS A 95 -9.15 12.37 -21.13
N LYS A 96 -9.87 12.74 -20.08
CA LYS A 96 -11.11 13.52 -20.22
C LYS A 96 -10.88 14.85 -20.95
N LYS A 97 -9.76 15.51 -20.66
CA LYS A 97 -9.38 16.79 -21.32
C LYS A 97 -8.80 16.60 -22.71
N HIS A 98 -8.28 15.41 -23.01
CA HIS A 98 -7.59 15.09 -24.26
C HIS A 98 -8.13 13.78 -24.87
N PRO A 99 -9.43 13.75 -25.28
CA PRO A 99 -10.08 12.50 -25.67
C PRO A 99 -9.51 11.85 -26.96
N LYS A 100 -8.78 12.64 -27.78
CA LYS A 100 -8.12 12.14 -29.00
C LYS A 100 -6.67 11.71 -28.80
N ALA A 101 -6.10 11.89 -27.59
CA ALA A 101 -4.71 11.54 -27.34
C ALA A 101 -4.55 10.03 -27.20
N GLN A 102 -3.52 9.48 -27.86
CA GLN A 102 -3.21 8.06 -27.81
C GLN A 102 -2.44 7.68 -26.52
N SER A 103 -1.72 8.63 -25.92
CA SER A 103 -0.95 8.42 -24.71
C SER A 103 -0.93 9.69 -23.85
N ALA A 104 -0.82 9.51 -22.54
CA ALA A 104 -0.60 10.60 -21.60
C ALA A 104 0.90 10.86 -21.41
N PRO A 105 1.30 12.11 -21.04
CA PRO A 105 2.67 12.39 -20.66
C PRO A 105 3.12 11.55 -19.47
N ASN A 106 4.40 11.18 -19.42
CA ASN A 106 5.00 10.39 -18.32
C ASN A 106 5.05 11.16 -16.98
N TRP A 107 4.72 12.44 -16.97
CA TRP A 107 4.72 13.31 -15.80
C TRP A 107 3.39 14.05 -15.71
N LEU A 108 2.44 13.47 -15.04
CA LEU A 108 1.19 14.13 -14.70
C LEU A 108 1.27 14.61 -13.25
N GLY A 109 0.94 15.89 -13.03
CA GLY A 109 0.89 16.45 -11.68
C GLY A 109 1.11 17.96 -11.66
N THR A 110 0.87 18.59 -10.52
CA THR A 110 0.99 20.02 -10.33
C THR A 110 2.42 20.50 -10.51
N GLY A 111 2.67 21.25 -11.58
CA GLY A 111 3.91 22.00 -11.81
C GLY A 111 5.15 21.15 -12.09
N GLY A 112 5.02 19.93 -12.57
CA GLY A 112 6.16 19.08 -12.95
C GLY A 112 7.06 18.66 -11.77
N LYS A 113 6.67 18.94 -10.54
CA LYS A 113 7.46 18.68 -9.33
C LYS A 113 7.07 17.40 -8.61
N LYS A 114 5.93 16.80 -8.90
CA LYS A 114 5.60 15.49 -8.36
C LYS A 114 6.10 14.44 -9.32
N LYS A 115 7.22 13.84 -9.00
CA LYS A 115 7.55 12.52 -9.51
C LYS A 115 6.36 11.63 -9.14
N SER A 116 5.72 11.06 -10.14
CA SER A 116 4.84 9.94 -9.90
C SER A 116 5.71 8.88 -9.24
N THR A 117 5.44 8.60 -7.98
CA THR A 117 6.14 7.57 -7.23
C THR A 117 5.57 6.23 -7.67
N TRP A 118 6.47 5.35 -8.09
CA TRP A 118 6.12 3.99 -8.48
C TRP A 118 6.25 3.06 -7.28
N ILE A 119 5.32 2.12 -7.17
CA ILE A 119 5.50 0.98 -6.29
C ILE A 119 6.04 -0.19 -7.12
N GLN A 120 7.07 -0.85 -6.63
CA GLN A 120 7.65 -2.05 -7.26
C GLN A 120 6.89 -3.32 -6.91
N TYR A 121 5.91 -3.22 -6.02
CA TYR A 121 5.12 -4.35 -5.55
C TYR A 121 3.78 -4.40 -6.29
N GLU A 122 3.24 -5.60 -6.38
CA GLU A 122 1.84 -5.78 -6.68
C GLU A 122 1.01 -5.05 -5.63
N TYR A 123 -0.02 -4.40 -6.09
CA TYR A 123 -0.92 -3.72 -5.18
C TYR A 123 -2.32 -4.32 -5.27
N SER A 124 -3.03 -4.20 -4.17
CA SER A 124 -4.41 -4.65 -4.06
C SER A 124 -5.26 -3.55 -3.45
N ASP A 125 -6.48 -3.42 -3.95
CA ASP A 125 -7.53 -2.69 -3.24
C ASP A 125 -8.24 -3.67 -2.31
N LEU A 126 -8.26 -3.36 -1.02
CA LEU A 126 -8.93 -4.15 0.01
C LEU A 126 -10.21 -3.44 0.44
N TYR A 127 -11.32 -4.14 0.39
CA TYR A 127 -12.61 -3.66 0.90
C TYR A 127 -13.07 -4.55 2.05
N MET A 128 -13.44 -3.92 3.16
CA MET A 128 -13.94 -4.59 4.36
C MET A 128 -15.39 -4.15 4.59
N GLN A 129 -16.32 -5.10 4.52
CA GLN A 129 -17.74 -4.85 4.68
C GLN A 129 -18.44 -6.07 5.28
N TYR A 130 -19.30 -5.89 6.27
CA TYR A 130 -20.09 -6.97 6.90
C TYR A 130 -19.26 -8.17 7.37
N GLY A 131 -18.07 -7.93 7.90
CA GLY A 131 -17.19 -9.01 8.35
C GLY A 131 -16.51 -9.80 7.23
N ILE A 132 -16.59 -9.31 5.99
CA ILE A 132 -15.92 -9.89 4.82
C ILE A 132 -14.85 -8.92 4.32
N LEU A 133 -13.69 -9.47 4.02
CA LEU A 133 -12.63 -8.80 3.26
C LEU A 133 -12.72 -9.26 1.81
N THR A 134 -12.79 -8.31 0.89
CA THR A 134 -12.63 -8.57 -0.56
C THR A 134 -11.36 -7.89 -1.04
N GLU A 135 -10.50 -8.67 -1.68
CA GLU A 135 -9.26 -8.21 -2.29
C GLU A 135 -9.37 -8.21 -3.80
N TYR A 136 -9.05 -7.08 -4.41
CA TYR A 136 -8.85 -6.92 -5.84
C TYR A 136 -7.36 -6.80 -6.12
N ALA A 137 -6.75 -7.89 -6.53
CA ALA A 137 -5.31 -7.98 -6.79
C ALA A 137 -5.00 -7.57 -8.22
N CYS A 138 -4.25 -6.49 -8.37
CA CYS A 138 -3.76 -6.01 -9.65
C CYS A 138 -2.38 -6.61 -9.92
N MET A 139 -2.22 -7.26 -11.06
CA MET A 139 -0.96 -7.85 -11.47
C MET A 139 -0.06 -6.81 -12.17
N PRO A 140 1.25 -7.05 -12.26
CA PRO A 140 2.19 -6.15 -12.91
C PRO A 140 1.79 -5.75 -14.33
N HIS A 141 2.37 -4.67 -14.82
CA HIS A 141 2.10 -4.17 -16.17
C HIS A 141 2.30 -5.25 -17.25
N GLY A 142 1.36 -5.32 -18.18
CA GLY A 142 1.34 -6.35 -19.22
C GLY A 142 0.68 -7.67 -18.79
N LEU A 143 0.46 -7.88 -17.50
CA LEU A 143 -0.15 -9.09 -16.94
C LEU A 143 -1.59 -8.89 -16.46
N GLY A 144 -2.24 -7.80 -16.86
CA GLY A 144 -3.61 -7.44 -16.44
C GLY A 144 -4.67 -8.52 -16.71
N LYS A 145 -4.44 -9.42 -17.68
CA LYS A 145 -5.31 -10.58 -17.93
C LYS A 145 -5.38 -11.57 -16.75
N TYR A 146 -4.46 -11.45 -15.78
CA TYR A 146 -4.40 -12.24 -14.55
C TYR A 146 -4.91 -11.48 -13.33
N ASN A 147 -5.39 -10.23 -13.50
CA ASN A 147 -6.05 -9.52 -12.42
C ASN A 147 -7.14 -10.38 -11.80
N SER A 148 -7.15 -10.47 -10.50
CA SER A 148 -7.97 -11.43 -9.78
C SER A 148 -8.59 -10.84 -8.53
N GLN A 149 -9.69 -11.43 -8.08
CA GLN A 149 -10.37 -11.06 -6.86
C GLN A 149 -10.71 -12.31 -6.04
N TYR A 150 -10.69 -12.16 -4.73
CA TYR A 150 -11.24 -13.15 -3.81
C TYR A 150 -11.86 -12.47 -2.59
N SER A 151 -12.73 -13.21 -1.90
CA SER A 151 -13.31 -12.78 -0.63
C SER A 151 -13.04 -13.83 0.43
N GLU A 152 -12.79 -13.38 1.65
CA GLU A 152 -12.58 -14.22 2.83
C GLU A 152 -13.28 -13.57 4.05
N PRO A 153 -13.63 -14.31 5.10
CA PRO A 153 -13.97 -13.70 6.38
C PRO A 153 -12.88 -12.72 6.82
N LEU A 154 -13.28 -11.61 7.42
CA LEU A 154 -12.30 -10.61 7.90
C LEU A 154 -11.28 -11.30 8.80
N PRO A 155 -9.98 -11.28 8.45
CA PRO A 155 -8.96 -11.98 9.20
C PRO A 155 -8.89 -11.54 10.65
N GLN A 156 -8.83 -12.50 11.56
CA GLN A 156 -8.69 -12.24 12.99
C GLN A 156 -7.25 -12.55 13.42
N GLN A 157 -6.66 -11.68 14.21
CA GLN A 157 -5.35 -11.87 14.82
C GLN A 157 -5.50 -12.09 16.33
N SER A 158 -4.76 -13.06 16.88
CA SER A 158 -4.67 -13.29 18.32
C SER A 158 -3.57 -12.39 18.90
N TRP A 159 -3.94 -11.18 19.30
CA TRP A 159 -3.02 -10.20 19.85
C TRP A 159 -2.70 -10.46 21.32
N ILE A 160 -1.42 -10.33 21.67
CA ILE A 160 -0.93 -10.23 23.04
C ILE A 160 -0.60 -8.76 23.28
N ILE A 161 -1.39 -8.09 24.10
CA ILE A 161 -1.21 -6.67 24.45
C ILE A 161 -0.23 -6.60 25.63
N THR A 162 0.73 -5.67 25.55
CA THR A 162 1.72 -5.42 26.61
C THR A 162 1.48 -4.08 27.29
N PHE A 163 2.24 -3.78 28.34
CA PHE A 163 2.17 -2.48 29.05
C PHE A 163 3.05 -1.40 28.42
N ASP A 164 3.85 -1.76 27.39
CA ASP A 164 4.69 -0.78 26.70
C ASP A 164 3.84 0.26 25.99
N THR A 165 4.21 1.52 26.09
CA THR A 165 3.55 2.64 25.44
C THR A 165 4.53 3.51 24.65
N GLN A 166 4.04 4.20 23.64
CA GLN A 166 4.76 5.26 22.92
C GLN A 166 3.79 6.31 22.37
N GLU A 167 4.28 7.51 22.12
CA GLU A 167 3.51 8.57 21.48
C GLU A 167 3.66 8.52 19.97
N LEU A 168 2.53 8.49 19.24
CA LEU A 168 2.47 8.58 17.77
C LEU A 168 1.35 9.54 17.36
N LEU A 169 1.69 10.55 16.57
CA LEU A 169 0.75 11.57 16.08
C LEU A 169 -0.07 12.24 17.21
N GLY A 170 0.51 12.36 18.42
CA GLY A 170 -0.15 12.95 19.60
C GLY A 170 -1.10 11.99 20.32
N TYR A 171 -1.08 10.70 20.00
CA TYR A 171 -1.84 9.66 20.70
C TYR A 171 -0.92 8.74 21.51
N THR A 172 -1.30 8.44 22.74
CA THR A 172 -0.62 7.38 23.51
C THR A 172 -1.02 6.03 22.96
N CYS A 173 -0.07 5.34 22.33
CA CYS A 173 -0.26 4.03 21.74
C CYS A 173 0.26 2.93 22.64
N GLN A 174 -0.47 1.82 22.71
CA GLN A 174 -0.10 0.61 23.43
C GLN A 174 0.43 -0.44 22.46
N LYS A 175 1.42 -1.21 22.91
CA LYS A 175 2.06 -2.25 22.11
C LYS A 175 1.27 -3.55 22.16
N ALA A 176 1.21 -4.23 21.04
CA ALA A 176 0.70 -5.60 20.92
C ALA A 176 1.53 -6.42 19.95
N THR A 177 1.54 -7.74 20.13
CA THR A 177 2.23 -8.68 19.25
C THR A 177 1.31 -9.80 18.83
N CYS A 178 1.50 -10.32 17.62
CA CYS A 178 0.80 -11.53 17.17
C CYS A 178 1.62 -12.31 16.14
N HIS A 179 1.27 -13.59 15.99
CA HIS A 179 1.67 -14.36 14.81
C HIS A 179 0.52 -14.37 13.81
N PHE A 180 0.79 -13.93 12.59
CA PHE A 180 -0.23 -13.88 11.54
C PHE A 180 0.38 -14.20 10.17
N ARG A 181 -0.21 -15.17 9.47
CA ARG A 181 0.18 -15.57 8.10
C ARG A 181 1.69 -15.82 7.93
N GLY A 182 2.27 -16.55 8.89
CA GLY A 182 3.68 -16.96 8.85
C GLY A 182 4.67 -15.90 9.30
N ARG A 183 4.22 -14.75 9.84
CA ARG A 183 5.07 -13.68 10.36
C ARG A 183 4.67 -13.28 11.76
N ASN A 184 5.66 -12.85 12.54
CA ASN A 184 5.44 -12.23 13.84
C ASN A 184 5.35 -10.72 13.64
N TYR A 185 4.25 -10.11 14.10
CA TYR A 185 4.03 -8.67 14.02
C TYR A 185 4.13 -8.02 15.39
N VAL A 186 4.67 -6.82 15.39
CA VAL A 186 4.57 -5.84 16.48
C VAL A 186 3.68 -4.70 15.99
N ALA A 187 2.67 -4.33 16.78
CA ALA A 187 1.77 -3.22 16.47
C ALA A 187 1.69 -2.25 17.65
N TRP A 188 1.48 -0.99 17.33
CA TRP A 188 1.20 0.10 18.25
C TRP A 188 -0.15 0.67 17.88
N PHE A 189 -1.12 0.57 18.78
CA PHE A 189 -2.49 1.01 18.53
C PHE A 189 -2.90 2.10 19.53
N ALA A 190 -3.73 3.04 19.07
CA ALA A 190 -4.28 4.13 19.86
C ALA A 190 -5.67 3.76 20.40
N PRO A 191 -5.83 3.46 21.70
CA PRO A 191 -7.13 3.14 22.30
C PRO A 191 -8.13 4.32 22.19
N ASP A 192 -7.65 5.55 22.16
CA ASP A 192 -8.46 6.76 22.05
C ASP A 192 -9.13 6.91 20.69
N ILE A 193 -8.72 6.14 19.68
CA ILE A 193 -9.37 6.08 18.37
C ILE A 193 -10.10 4.73 18.27
N PRO A 194 -11.44 4.67 18.53
CA PRO A 194 -12.18 3.42 18.67
C PRO A 194 -12.50 2.77 17.30
N VAL A 195 -11.46 2.59 16.49
CA VAL A 195 -11.49 1.94 15.18
C VAL A 195 -10.60 0.71 15.24
N ARG A 196 -11.21 -0.48 15.15
CA ARG A 196 -10.50 -1.76 15.28
C ARG A 196 -9.85 -2.21 13.97
N GLN A 197 -9.20 -1.29 13.27
CA GLN A 197 -8.56 -1.51 11.98
C GLN A 197 -7.12 -0.99 12.00
N GLY A 198 -6.37 -1.32 10.95
CA GLY A 198 -5.01 -0.89 10.75
C GLY A 198 -4.59 -1.03 9.29
N PRO A 199 -3.30 -0.94 8.99
CA PRO A 199 -2.80 -1.11 7.64
C PRO A 199 -2.96 -2.55 7.16
N TRP A 200 -3.12 -2.70 5.85
CA TRP A 200 -3.28 -3.98 5.17
C TRP A 200 -4.46 -4.79 5.74
N LYS A 201 -4.22 -5.99 6.24
CA LYS A 201 -5.22 -6.91 6.80
C LYS A 201 -5.12 -7.03 8.32
N LEU A 202 -4.39 -6.11 8.97
CA LEU A 202 -4.21 -6.10 10.42
C LEU A 202 -5.32 -5.30 11.08
N GLY A 203 -5.81 -5.80 12.21
CA GLY A 203 -6.90 -5.16 12.95
C GLY A 203 -7.27 -5.96 14.19
N GLY A 204 -8.47 -5.71 14.73
CA GLY A 204 -9.01 -6.44 15.89
C GLY A 204 -8.55 -5.93 17.26
N LEU A 205 -7.51 -5.09 17.35
CA LEU A 205 -7.12 -4.40 18.58
C LEU A 205 -8.20 -3.41 19.05
N PRO A 206 -8.28 -3.09 20.33
CA PRO A 206 -9.27 -2.14 20.87
C PRO A 206 -8.88 -0.67 20.58
N GLY A 207 -8.50 -0.38 19.33
CA GLY A 207 -8.07 0.92 18.85
C GLY A 207 -7.42 0.82 17.47
N LEU A 208 -7.18 1.98 16.87
CA LEU A 208 -6.57 2.09 15.54
C LEU A 208 -5.06 1.76 15.62
N ILE A 209 -4.60 0.86 14.75
CA ILE A 209 -3.17 0.57 14.63
C ILE A 209 -2.49 1.72 13.89
N LEU A 210 -1.62 2.46 14.58
CA LEU A 210 -0.87 3.58 13.99
C LEU A 210 0.50 3.16 13.45
N LYS A 211 1.11 2.11 14.02
CA LYS A 211 2.40 1.61 13.57
C LYS A 211 2.44 0.09 13.70
N THR A 212 3.02 -0.56 12.71
CA THR A 212 3.28 -1.99 12.78
C THR A 212 4.44 -2.38 11.88
N HIS A 213 5.13 -3.43 12.26
CA HIS A 213 6.16 -4.06 11.43
C HIS A 213 6.19 -5.56 11.72
N ASP A 214 6.66 -6.35 10.77
CA ASP A 214 7.01 -7.75 11.02
C ASP A 214 8.40 -7.85 11.67
N ALA A 215 8.70 -9.00 12.29
CA ALA A 215 9.95 -9.19 13.05
C ALA A 215 11.20 -8.97 12.21
N ASP A 216 11.14 -9.28 10.92
CA ASP A 216 12.24 -9.13 9.96
C ASP A 216 12.30 -7.72 9.33
N THR A 217 11.39 -6.82 9.70
CA THR A 217 11.25 -5.46 9.15
C THR A 217 11.12 -5.40 7.62
N LEU A 218 10.64 -6.48 7.00
CA LEU A 218 10.37 -6.53 5.57
C LEU A 218 9.13 -5.72 5.20
N TYR A 219 8.18 -5.62 6.14
CA TYR A 219 6.97 -4.82 6.02
C TYR A 219 6.85 -3.91 7.23
N THR A 220 6.99 -2.62 7.00
CA THR A 220 6.78 -1.59 8.01
C THR A 220 5.69 -0.64 7.56
N PHE A 221 4.80 -0.28 8.48
CA PHE A 221 3.73 0.69 8.24
C PHE A 221 3.70 1.67 9.40
N GLU A 222 3.73 2.95 9.10
CA GLU A 222 3.61 4.00 10.12
C GLU A 222 2.63 5.07 9.66
N ALA A 223 1.63 5.37 10.48
CA ALA A 223 0.68 6.43 10.22
C ALA A 223 1.38 7.78 10.26
N VAL A 224 1.23 8.57 9.22
CA VAL A 224 1.80 9.92 9.11
C VAL A 224 0.75 11.01 9.16
N LYS A 225 -0.52 10.65 8.98
CA LYS A 225 -1.63 11.59 9.03
C LYS A 225 -2.96 10.89 9.34
N ILE A 226 -3.77 11.55 10.13
CA ILE A 226 -5.17 11.16 10.41
C ILE A 226 -6.06 12.35 10.04
N GLU A 227 -7.13 12.09 9.31
CA GLU A 227 -8.13 13.07 8.91
C GLU A 227 -9.51 12.58 9.35
N THR A 228 -10.28 13.45 9.98
CA THR A 228 -11.71 13.26 10.22
C THR A 228 -12.51 14.05 9.18
N GLY A 229 -13.71 13.58 8.87
CA GLY A 229 -14.58 14.27 7.92
C GLY A 229 -15.12 13.35 6.82
N LYS A 230 -16.03 13.92 6.02
CA LYS A 230 -16.72 13.21 4.96
C LYS A 230 -15.97 13.35 3.63
N HIS A 231 -15.33 12.27 3.22
CA HIS A 231 -14.69 12.15 1.90
C HIS A 231 -15.29 10.95 1.18
N PRO A 232 -15.46 10.96 -0.15
CA PRO A 232 -16.01 9.82 -0.86
C PRO A 232 -15.09 8.60 -0.74
N ILE A 233 -15.66 7.45 -0.40
CA ILE A 233 -15.05 6.13 -0.57
C ILE A 233 -15.49 5.62 -1.92
N THR A 234 -14.53 5.35 -2.79
CA THR A 234 -14.79 4.98 -4.17
C THR A 234 -14.41 3.54 -4.47
N ARG A 235 -15.15 2.90 -5.36
CA ARG A 235 -14.88 1.55 -5.85
C ARG A 235 -14.97 1.51 -7.37
N TYR A 236 -14.01 0.80 -8.00
CA TYR A 236 -14.07 0.46 -9.40
C TYR A 236 -15.03 -0.71 -9.63
N GLU A 237 -15.47 -0.90 -10.87
CA GLU A 237 -16.32 -2.04 -11.23
C GLU A 237 -15.56 -3.37 -11.20
N TYR A 238 -14.24 -3.36 -11.42
CA TYR A 238 -13.37 -4.54 -11.49
C TYR A 238 -13.88 -5.64 -12.44
N LYS A 239 -14.48 -5.24 -13.58
CA LYS A 239 -15.16 -6.15 -14.54
C LYS A 239 -14.29 -7.31 -14.99
N ASP A 240 -12.99 -7.06 -15.19
CA ASP A 240 -12.05 -8.03 -15.75
C ASP A 240 -11.26 -8.79 -14.67
N TYR A 241 -11.62 -8.60 -13.39
CA TYR A 241 -10.99 -9.32 -12.29
C TYR A 241 -11.62 -10.69 -12.11
N LYS A 242 -10.84 -11.75 -12.35
CA LYS A 242 -11.31 -13.13 -12.24
C LYS A 242 -11.49 -13.51 -10.78
N LYS A 243 -12.60 -14.16 -10.48
CA LYS A 243 -12.80 -14.77 -9.15
C LYS A 243 -11.92 -16.00 -9.02
N GLU A 244 -11.02 -15.99 -8.05
CA GLU A 244 -10.06 -17.06 -7.81
C GLU A 244 -9.95 -17.37 -6.32
N SER A 245 -9.32 -18.49 -5.96
CA SER A 245 -8.99 -18.74 -4.56
C SER A 245 -7.86 -17.85 -4.09
N ARG A 246 -7.83 -17.54 -2.81
CA ARG A 246 -6.74 -16.76 -2.19
C ARG A 246 -5.37 -17.35 -2.49
N GLU A 247 -5.23 -18.68 -2.37
CA GLU A 247 -3.97 -19.40 -2.60
C GLU A 247 -3.48 -19.22 -4.04
N LYS A 248 -4.41 -19.26 -5.01
CA LYS A 248 -4.09 -19.06 -6.42
C LYS A 248 -3.65 -17.62 -6.69
N VAL A 249 -4.35 -16.63 -6.13
CA VAL A 249 -3.97 -15.22 -6.27
C VAL A 249 -2.58 -14.99 -5.70
N GLN A 250 -2.30 -15.45 -4.48
CA GLN A 250 -1.00 -15.30 -3.85
C GLN A 250 0.13 -16.04 -4.58
N ARG A 251 -0.16 -17.17 -5.19
CA ARG A 251 0.81 -17.88 -6.03
C ARG A 251 1.15 -17.06 -7.27
N MET A 252 0.14 -16.55 -7.99
CA MET A 252 0.36 -15.69 -9.15
C MET A 252 1.16 -14.43 -8.80
N GLN A 253 0.84 -13.80 -7.68
CA GLN A 253 1.60 -12.64 -7.19
C GLN A 253 3.08 -12.99 -7.00
N ARG A 254 3.40 -14.12 -6.37
CA ARG A 254 4.80 -14.57 -6.19
C ARG A 254 5.50 -14.99 -7.49
N GLU A 255 4.77 -15.51 -8.47
CA GLU A 255 5.33 -15.93 -9.75
C GLU A 255 5.60 -14.75 -10.69
N PHE A 256 4.91 -13.63 -10.49
CA PHE A 256 4.99 -12.44 -11.36
C PHE A 256 5.77 -11.27 -10.74
N SER A 257 6.22 -11.40 -9.47
CA SER A 257 7.02 -10.40 -8.73
C SER A 257 8.47 -10.31 -9.22
#